data_77fb87f03b6bebe9cf2b29469ba749b9
#
_entry.id   77fb87f03b6bebe9cf2b29469ba749b9
#
_cell.length_a   1.000
_cell.length_b   1.000
_cell.length_c   1.000
_cell.angle_alpha   90.00
_cell.angle_beta   90.00
_cell.angle_gamma   90.00
#
_symmetry.space_group_name_H-M   'P 1'
#
loop_
_entity.id
_entity.type
_entity.pdbx_description
1 polymer ?
#
loop_
_entity_poly.entity_id
_entity_poly.type
_entity_poly.pdbx_seq_one_letter_code
_entity_poly.pdbx_strand_id
1 'polypeptide(L)'
;MSGSRQIRRTSVKLTGEQEPFLAIRSLATNYASGYRIEPHQHPWHQFLYAISGAMTVSTQKSSWMIPTGRAVFIPAGCAHAIRMWGTVEMRTLYLSPGLTGFENPNCRVVEVTPLLRELVLRTVGRMGLDSRSAHDSRMIGLVEDEVKTAMERAKDSPLVLALPADAQALTLAPVRSGRAIGKR
;
A
#
# COMPACT_ATOMS: atom_id res chain seq x y z
N MET A 1 -1.04 12.46 -34.13
CA MET A 1 -1.73 11.22 -33.71
C MET A 1 -1.09 10.76 -32.40
N SER A 2 -1.70 11.17 -31.27
CA SER A 2 -1.18 10.87 -29.93
C SER A 2 -1.84 9.59 -29.44
N GLY A 3 -1.09 8.48 -29.47
CA GLY A 3 -1.55 7.21 -28.96
C GLY A 3 -1.52 7.19 -27.43
N SER A 4 -2.67 7.34 -26.83
CA SER A 4 -2.88 7.17 -25.40
C SER A 4 -2.53 5.71 -25.03
N ARG A 5 -1.36 5.51 -24.43
CA ARG A 5 -0.91 4.20 -23.94
C ARG A 5 -1.76 3.83 -22.72
N GLN A 6 -2.78 3.04 -22.95
CA GLN A 6 -3.69 2.52 -21.93
C GLN A 6 -2.88 1.66 -20.96
N ILE A 7 -2.70 2.17 -19.72
CA ILE A 7 -2.02 1.45 -18.63
C ILE A 7 -2.90 0.25 -18.26
N ARG A 8 -2.39 -0.97 -18.48
CA ARG A 8 -3.07 -2.19 -18.04
C ARG A 8 -3.26 -2.14 -16.53
N ARG A 9 -4.50 -1.99 -16.10
CA ARG A 9 -4.92 -2.19 -14.71
C ARG A 9 -4.82 -3.69 -14.40
N THR A 10 -3.76 -4.12 -13.77
CA THR A 10 -3.76 -5.43 -13.10
C THR A 10 -4.39 -5.22 -11.74
N SER A 11 -5.70 -5.43 -11.64
CA SER A 11 -6.40 -5.42 -10.34
C SER A 11 -5.97 -6.67 -9.57
N VAL A 12 -5.22 -6.48 -8.48
CA VAL A 12 -4.96 -7.56 -7.53
C VAL A 12 -6.28 -7.85 -6.81
N LYS A 13 -6.85 -9.03 -7.00
CA LYS A 13 -7.99 -9.49 -6.22
C LYS A 13 -7.51 -9.77 -4.80
N LEU A 14 -7.93 -8.96 -3.85
CA LEU A 14 -7.57 -9.10 -2.42
C LEU A 14 -8.56 -9.96 -1.63
N THR A 15 -9.47 -10.65 -2.32
CA THR A 15 -10.36 -11.63 -1.70
C THR A 15 -9.55 -12.89 -1.40
N GLY A 16 -9.27 -13.15 -0.11
CA GLY A 16 -8.41 -14.25 0.35
C GLY A 16 -8.90 -15.67 0.09
N GLU A 17 -10.08 -15.82 -0.53
CA GLU A 17 -10.73 -17.13 -0.69
C GLU A 17 -10.11 -18.02 -1.77
N GLN A 18 -9.47 -17.45 -2.80
CA GLN A 18 -8.97 -18.25 -3.93
C GLN A 18 -7.51 -18.68 -3.79
N GLU A 19 -6.72 -18.03 -2.94
CA GLU A 19 -5.28 -18.32 -2.78
C GLU A 19 -4.84 -18.06 -1.34
N PRO A 20 -5.31 -18.86 -0.35
CA PRO A 20 -5.02 -18.65 1.07
C PRO A 20 -3.54 -18.85 1.42
N PHE A 21 -2.78 -19.48 0.53
CA PHE A 21 -1.35 -19.72 0.68
C PHE A 21 -0.46 -18.54 0.27
N LEU A 22 -1.01 -17.51 -0.39
CA LEU A 22 -0.25 -16.30 -0.68
C LEU A 22 -0.20 -15.42 0.57
N ALA A 23 0.93 -15.43 1.26
CA ALA A 23 1.15 -14.59 2.43
C ALA A 23 1.41 -13.13 2.07
N ILE A 24 2.02 -12.88 0.89
CA ILE A 24 2.25 -11.54 0.34
C ILE A 24 1.77 -11.52 -1.10
N ARG A 25 0.97 -10.50 -1.45
CA ARG A 25 0.61 -10.16 -2.82
C ARG A 25 1.28 -8.84 -3.19
N SER A 26 1.49 -8.60 -4.47
CA SER A 26 2.19 -7.39 -4.90
C SER A 26 1.59 -6.78 -6.16
N LEU A 27 1.79 -5.46 -6.30
CA LEU A 27 1.35 -4.70 -7.45
C LEU A 27 2.43 -3.69 -7.86
N ALA A 28 2.72 -3.63 -9.16
CA ALA A 28 3.51 -2.59 -9.79
C ALA A 28 2.62 -1.78 -10.72
N THR A 29 2.55 -0.48 -10.51
CA THR A 29 1.77 0.41 -11.38
C THR A 29 2.48 1.75 -11.50
N ASN A 30 2.41 2.32 -12.70
CA ASN A 30 2.89 3.68 -12.96
C ASN A 30 1.68 4.58 -13.19
N TYR A 31 1.68 5.72 -12.53
CA TYR A 31 0.58 6.69 -12.58
C TYR A 31 1.05 8.02 -13.14
N ALA A 32 0.18 8.65 -13.92
CA ALA A 32 0.37 10.02 -14.36
C ALA A 32 0.18 11.03 -13.21
N SER A 33 0.76 12.21 -13.37
CA SER A 33 0.56 13.31 -12.42
C SER A 33 -0.92 13.63 -12.21
N GLY A 34 -1.29 13.85 -10.96
CA GLY A 34 -2.65 14.20 -10.56
C GLY A 34 -3.62 13.01 -10.49
N TYR A 35 -3.20 11.80 -10.85
CA TYR A 35 -4.06 10.62 -10.71
C TYR A 35 -4.47 10.41 -9.25
N ARG A 36 -5.72 9.95 -9.06
CA ARG A 36 -6.28 9.68 -7.74
C ARG A 36 -6.78 8.25 -7.67
N ILE A 37 -6.49 7.61 -6.55
CA ILE A 37 -7.13 6.38 -6.13
C ILE A 37 -8.16 6.79 -5.09
N GLU A 38 -9.44 6.61 -5.44
CA GLU A 38 -10.56 7.01 -4.62
C GLU A 38 -10.57 6.28 -3.27
N PRO A 39 -11.28 6.81 -2.26
CA PRO A 39 -11.38 6.20 -0.96
C PRO A 39 -11.81 4.74 -1.05
N HIS A 40 -11.02 3.86 -0.45
CA HIS A 40 -11.26 2.41 -0.42
C HIS A 40 -10.63 1.79 0.83
N GLN A 41 -11.01 0.55 1.10
CA GLN A 41 -10.40 -0.28 2.14
C GLN A 41 -10.29 -1.72 1.66
N HIS A 42 -9.41 -2.48 2.26
CA HIS A 42 -9.22 -3.90 1.96
C HIS A 42 -8.80 -4.68 3.22
N PRO A 43 -9.02 -6.01 3.25
CA PRO A 43 -8.73 -6.83 4.43
C PRO A 43 -7.25 -7.20 4.60
N TRP A 44 -6.35 -6.58 3.85
CA TRP A 44 -4.91 -6.81 3.90
C TRP A 44 -4.19 -5.56 4.42
N HIS A 45 -3.09 -5.76 5.15
CA HIS A 45 -2.16 -4.65 5.38
C HIS A 45 -1.52 -4.25 4.05
N GLN A 46 -1.21 -2.98 3.90
CA GLN A 46 -0.57 -2.47 2.69
C GLN A 46 0.73 -1.75 3.01
N PHE A 47 1.80 -2.15 2.35
CA PHE A 47 3.06 -1.42 2.33
C PHE A 47 3.19 -0.72 0.98
N LEU A 48 3.03 0.60 0.97
CA LEU A 48 2.94 1.41 -0.23
C LEU A 48 4.21 2.23 -0.40
N TYR A 49 4.94 2.02 -1.49
CA TYR A 49 6.24 2.60 -1.78
C TYR A 49 6.26 3.29 -3.15
N ALA A 50 6.90 4.47 -3.27
CA ALA A 50 7.18 5.14 -4.52
C ALA A 50 8.67 5.05 -4.88
N ILE A 51 8.98 4.40 -6.01
CA ILE A 51 10.35 4.40 -6.56
C ILE A 51 10.71 5.79 -7.08
N SER A 52 9.75 6.45 -7.74
CA SER A 52 9.86 7.82 -8.26
C SER A 52 8.58 8.60 -8.05
N GLY A 53 8.67 9.92 -8.03
CA GLY A 53 7.57 10.82 -7.74
C GLY A 53 7.23 10.87 -6.25
N ALA A 54 6.05 11.39 -5.93
CA ALA A 54 5.54 11.48 -4.58
C ALA A 54 4.04 11.17 -4.55
N MET A 55 3.55 10.72 -3.39
CA MET A 55 2.13 10.44 -3.18
C MET A 55 1.64 11.13 -1.91
N THR A 56 0.40 11.60 -1.91
CA THR A 56 -0.32 11.87 -0.67
C THR A 56 -1.21 10.68 -0.35
N VAL A 57 -1.09 10.15 0.85
CA VAL A 57 -2.00 9.14 1.39
C VAL A 57 -2.83 9.80 2.47
N SER A 58 -4.15 9.72 2.35
CA SER A 58 -5.10 10.33 3.27
C SER A 58 -6.03 9.30 3.89
N THR A 59 -6.28 9.44 5.19
CA THR A 59 -7.29 8.70 5.94
C THR A 59 -8.28 9.71 6.52
N GLN A 60 -9.29 9.25 7.25
CA GLN A 60 -10.22 10.16 7.95
C GLN A 60 -9.53 11.06 8.97
N LYS A 61 -8.39 10.63 9.55
CA LYS A 61 -7.75 11.31 10.68
C LYS A 61 -6.49 12.08 10.30
N SER A 62 -5.82 11.66 9.22
CA SER A 62 -4.48 12.16 8.90
C SER A 62 -4.19 12.07 7.41
N SER A 63 -3.25 12.89 6.97
CA SER A 63 -2.76 12.89 5.60
C SER A 63 -1.23 13.02 5.62
N TRP A 64 -0.57 12.24 4.79
CA TRP A 64 0.90 12.18 4.71
C TRP A 64 1.38 12.34 3.29
N MET A 65 2.41 13.15 3.10
CA MET A 65 3.18 13.19 1.86
C MET A 65 4.26 12.11 1.91
N ILE A 66 4.27 11.22 0.94
CA ILE A 66 5.20 10.11 0.81
C ILE A 66 6.12 10.39 -0.38
N PRO A 67 7.32 10.92 -0.15
CA PRO A 67 8.31 11.15 -1.21
C PRO A 67 9.04 9.85 -1.58
N THR A 68 9.84 9.89 -2.63
CA THR A 68 10.80 8.83 -2.99
C THR A 68 11.68 8.46 -1.78
N GLY A 69 11.94 7.17 -1.58
CA GLY A 69 12.70 6.65 -0.44
C GLY A 69 11.90 6.45 0.83
N ARG A 70 10.63 6.82 0.83
CA ARG A 70 9.68 6.57 1.93
C ARG A 70 8.57 5.65 1.49
N ALA A 71 8.01 4.93 2.44
CA ALA A 71 6.81 4.12 2.27
C ALA A 71 5.80 4.46 3.36
N VAL A 72 4.56 4.06 3.17
CA VAL A 72 3.55 4.07 4.21
C VAL A 72 3.03 2.67 4.44
N PHE A 73 3.00 2.27 5.70
CA PHE A 73 2.27 1.08 6.16
C PHE A 73 0.84 1.50 6.48
N ILE A 74 -0.13 0.80 5.89
CA ILE A 74 -1.56 1.02 6.08
C ILE A 74 -2.15 -0.28 6.64
N PRO A 75 -2.71 -0.28 7.85
CA PRO A 75 -3.33 -1.46 8.44
C PRO A 75 -4.51 -2.00 7.63
N ALA A 76 -4.77 -3.30 7.73
CA ALA A 76 -5.97 -3.93 7.20
C ALA A 76 -7.24 -3.21 7.69
N GLY A 77 -8.23 -3.04 6.81
CA GLY A 77 -9.49 -2.37 7.11
C GLY A 77 -9.41 -0.84 7.24
N CYS A 78 -8.22 -0.24 7.15
CA CYS A 78 -8.08 1.22 7.19
C CYS A 78 -8.53 1.85 5.87
N ALA A 79 -9.60 2.66 5.91
CA ALA A 79 -10.07 3.41 4.75
C ALA A 79 -9.08 4.52 4.38
N HIS A 80 -8.65 4.55 3.13
CA HIS A 80 -7.65 5.51 2.64
C HIS A 80 -7.85 5.87 1.17
N ALA A 81 -7.31 7.03 0.78
CA ALA A 81 -7.24 7.53 -0.58
C ALA A 81 -5.80 7.92 -0.92
N ILE A 82 -5.44 7.88 -2.21
CA ILE A 82 -4.09 8.22 -2.65
C ILE A 82 -4.15 9.21 -3.79
N ARG A 83 -3.31 10.26 -3.73
CA ARG A 83 -3.12 11.22 -4.82
C ARG A 83 -1.67 11.22 -5.27
N MET A 84 -1.46 11.19 -6.58
CA MET A 84 -0.13 11.19 -7.19
C MET A 84 0.35 12.61 -7.50
N TRP A 85 1.63 12.88 -7.23
CA TRP A 85 2.31 14.13 -7.54
C TRP A 85 3.49 13.85 -8.46
N GLY A 86 3.44 14.39 -9.67
CA GLY A 86 4.34 14.00 -10.74
C GLY A 86 4.00 12.60 -11.28
N THR A 87 4.84 12.08 -12.16
CA THR A 87 4.76 10.67 -12.58
C THR A 87 5.25 9.79 -11.44
N VAL A 88 4.42 8.86 -10.99
CA VAL A 88 4.72 8.00 -9.83
C VAL A 88 4.87 6.55 -10.26
N GLU A 89 6.04 5.98 -9.95
CA GLU A 89 6.25 4.54 -10.03
C GLU A 89 5.93 3.91 -8.67
N MET A 90 4.70 3.43 -8.53
CA MET A 90 4.21 2.82 -7.29
C MET A 90 4.49 1.33 -7.25
N ARG A 91 4.95 0.87 -6.10
CA ARG A 91 5.10 -0.55 -5.76
C ARG A 91 4.37 -0.81 -4.45
N THR A 92 3.57 -1.84 -4.45
CA THR A 92 2.74 -2.18 -3.30
C THR A 92 2.96 -3.63 -2.92
N LEU A 93 3.13 -3.88 -1.62
CA LEU A 93 2.97 -5.19 -1.02
C LEU A 93 1.69 -5.20 -0.21
N TYR A 94 0.85 -6.19 -0.42
CA TYR A 94 -0.28 -6.52 0.42
C TYR A 94 0.13 -7.70 1.30
N LEU A 95 0.17 -7.45 2.60
CA LEU A 95 0.61 -8.39 3.60
C LEU A 95 -0.61 -9.04 4.25
N SER A 96 -0.65 -10.37 4.30
CA SER A 96 -1.76 -11.11 4.92
C SER A 96 -1.92 -10.71 6.38
N PRO A 97 -3.15 -10.54 6.89
CA PRO A 97 -3.39 -10.33 8.32
C PRO A 97 -2.89 -11.48 9.20
N GLY A 98 -2.66 -12.67 8.61
CA GLY A 98 -2.07 -13.81 9.31
C GLY A 98 -0.56 -13.72 9.54
N LEU A 99 0.13 -12.74 8.95
CA LEU A 99 1.53 -12.46 9.28
C LEU A 99 1.60 -11.82 10.67
N THR A 100 2.53 -12.29 11.50
CA THR A 100 2.66 -11.88 12.90
C THR A 100 3.34 -10.51 13.03
N GLY A 101 3.01 -9.75 14.06
CA GLY A 101 3.70 -8.50 14.44
C GLY A 101 3.29 -7.24 13.68
N PHE A 102 2.17 -7.24 12.94
CA PHE A 102 1.56 -6.06 12.33
C PHE A 102 0.32 -5.57 13.10
N GLU A 103 0.28 -5.76 14.39
CA GLU A 103 -0.87 -5.44 15.25
C GLU A 103 -1.04 -3.93 15.52
N ASN A 104 -0.33 -3.09 14.76
CA ASN A 104 -0.38 -1.64 14.94
C ASN A 104 -1.60 -1.06 14.21
N PRO A 105 -2.56 -0.48 14.95
CA PRO A 105 -3.81 0.04 14.36
C PRO A 105 -3.64 1.33 13.57
N ASN A 106 -2.43 1.92 13.50
CA ASN A 106 -2.19 3.22 12.89
C ASN A 106 -1.37 3.13 11.60
N CYS A 107 -1.70 3.97 10.62
CA CYS A 107 -0.84 4.21 9.48
C CYS A 107 0.50 4.78 9.93
N ARG A 108 1.58 4.38 9.26
CA ARG A 108 2.93 4.80 9.63
C ARG A 108 3.80 5.02 8.40
N VAL A 109 4.37 6.22 8.32
CA VAL A 109 5.38 6.54 7.29
C VAL A 109 6.73 6.04 7.79
N VAL A 110 7.42 5.30 6.95
CA VAL A 110 8.68 4.63 7.26
C VAL A 110 9.76 4.97 6.23
N GLU A 111 11.01 4.88 6.64
CA GLU A 111 12.15 4.91 5.73
C GLU A 111 12.34 3.54 5.08
N VAL A 112 12.62 3.54 3.77
CA VAL A 112 12.89 2.31 3.02
C VAL A 112 14.40 2.12 2.90
N THR A 113 14.93 1.14 3.62
CA THR A 113 16.34 0.76 3.53
C THR A 113 16.67 0.18 2.14
N PRO A 114 17.95 0.20 1.70
CA PRO A 114 18.34 -0.45 0.45
C PRO A 114 17.90 -1.93 0.38
N LEU A 115 18.02 -2.67 1.48
CA LEU A 115 17.59 -4.06 1.54
C LEU A 115 16.08 -4.20 1.36
N LEU A 116 15.29 -3.42 2.10
CA LEU A 116 13.83 -3.43 1.99
C LEU A 116 13.37 -3.05 0.58
N ARG A 117 14.04 -2.07 -0.05
CA ARG A 117 13.79 -1.69 -1.44
C ARG A 117 13.94 -2.88 -2.40
N GLU A 118 15.06 -3.60 -2.32
CA GLU A 118 15.32 -4.75 -3.21
C GLU A 118 14.36 -5.91 -2.95
N LEU A 119 13.96 -6.14 -1.70
CA LEU A 119 12.93 -7.12 -1.35
C LEU A 119 11.57 -6.76 -1.95
N VAL A 120 11.16 -5.49 -1.87
CA VAL A 120 9.93 -5.00 -2.50
C VAL A 120 9.98 -5.23 -4.02
N LEU A 121 11.06 -4.82 -4.69
CA LEU A 121 11.21 -4.96 -6.14
C LEU A 121 11.20 -6.43 -6.58
N ARG A 122 11.90 -7.30 -5.85
CA ARG A 122 11.92 -8.74 -6.15
C ARG A 122 10.55 -9.39 -5.96
N THR A 123 9.84 -9.03 -4.89
CA THR A 123 8.48 -9.56 -4.62
C THR A 123 7.50 -9.12 -5.70
N VAL A 124 7.57 -7.86 -6.13
CA VAL A 124 6.73 -7.32 -7.20
C VAL A 124 6.98 -8.05 -8.52
N GLY A 125 8.24 -8.36 -8.85
CA GLY A 125 8.58 -9.14 -10.04
C GLY A 125 8.01 -10.57 -10.05
N ARG A 126 7.60 -11.09 -8.88
CA ARG A 126 6.99 -12.44 -8.73
C ARG A 126 5.47 -12.42 -8.58
N MET A 127 4.85 -11.25 -8.53
CA MET A 127 3.42 -11.01 -8.29
C MET A 127 2.90 -11.47 -6.91
N GLY A 128 3.75 -12.04 -6.06
CA GLY A 128 3.43 -12.51 -4.71
C GLY A 128 4.37 -13.60 -4.22
N LEU A 129 4.22 -13.98 -2.95
CA LEU A 129 5.01 -15.02 -2.29
C LEU A 129 4.09 -16.09 -1.68
N ASP A 130 4.36 -17.34 -2.03
CA ASP A 130 3.62 -18.52 -1.62
C ASP A 130 4.26 -19.15 -0.38
N SER A 131 3.53 -19.19 0.74
CA SER A 131 4.02 -19.75 2.02
C SER A 131 4.35 -21.25 1.97
N ARG A 132 3.89 -21.97 0.97
CA ARG A 132 4.21 -23.40 0.75
C ARG A 132 5.59 -23.61 0.13
N SER A 133 6.13 -22.61 -0.51
CA SER A 133 7.48 -22.63 -1.08
C SER A 133 8.51 -22.32 -0.01
N ALA A 134 9.48 -23.23 0.23
CA ALA A 134 10.55 -22.99 1.18
C ALA A 134 11.42 -21.75 0.83
N HIS A 135 11.56 -21.44 -0.46
CA HIS A 135 12.24 -20.23 -0.90
C HIS A 135 11.43 -18.98 -0.54
N ASP A 136 10.13 -18.98 -0.86
CA ASP A 136 9.27 -17.83 -0.62
C ASP A 136 9.01 -17.63 0.89
N SER A 137 8.93 -18.70 1.69
CA SER A 137 8.81 -18.61 3.15
C SER A 137 9.98 -17.85 3.78
N ARG A 138 11.22 -18.05 3.29
CA ARG A 138 12.37 -17.26 3.76
C ARG A 138 12.27 -15.81 3.34
N MET A 139 11.79 -15.53 2.11
CA MET A 139 11.57 -14.16 1.65
C MET A 139 10.45 -13.47 2.42
N ILE A 140 9.36 -14.19 2.73
CA ILE A 140 8.25 -13.68 3.55
C ILE A 140 8.79 -13.24 4.90
N GLY A 141 9.54 -14.11 5.61
CA GLY A 141 10.13 -13.78 6.91
C GLY A 141 11.03 -12.55 6.84
N LEU A 142 11.89 -12.46 5.82
CA LEU A 142 12.79 -11.32 5.67
C LEU A 142 12.04 -10.01 5.36
N VAL A 143 11.01 -10.04 4.50
CA VAL A 143 10.15 -8.87 4.24
C VAL A 143 9.44 -8.45 5.52
N GLU A 144 8.92 -9.40 6.28
CA GLU A 144 8.24 -9.17 7.54
C GLU A 144 9.15 -8.47 8.55
N ASP A 145 10.37 -8.99 8.75
CA ASP A 145 11.36 -8.44 9.68
C ASP A 145 11.80 -7.02 9.29
N GLU A 146 12.08 -6.79 8.01
CA GLU A 146 12.47 -5.46 7.51
C GLU A 146 11.36 -4.42 7.63
N VAL A 147 10.11 -4.79 7.33
CA VAL A 147 8.96 -3.89 7.49
C VAL A 147 8.73 -3.57 8.97
N LYS A 148 8.80 -4.56 9.88
CA LYS A 148 8.70 -4.35 11.33
C LYS A 148 9.78 -3.41 11.84
N THR A 149 11.04 -3.68 11.48
CA THR A 149 12.19 -2.84 11.85
C THR A 149 12.00 -1.41 11.38
N ALA A 150 11.54 -1.20 10.13
CA ALA A 150 11.26 0.13 9.61
C ALA A 150 10.12 0.83 10.40
N MET A 151 9.08 0.09 10.79
CA MET A 151 7.99 0.60 11.60
C MET A 151 8.41 0.96 13.03
N GLU A 152 9.30 0.19 13.63
CA GLU A 152 9.84 0.46 14.97
C GLU A 152 10.69 1.74 14.97
N ARG A 153 11.59 1.88 14.01
CA ARG A 153 12.40 3.09 13.84
C ARG A 153 11.55 4.35 13.62
N ALA A 154 10.40 4.21 12.94
CA ALA A 154 9.50 5.32 12.68
C ALA A 154 8.74 5.82 13.94
N LYS A 155 8.70 5.06 15.05
CA LYS A 155 8.12 5.51 16.32
C LYS A 155 8.85 6.73 16.89
N ASP A 156 10.14 6.81 16.62
CA ASP A 156 11.02 7.85 17.16
C ASP A 156 11.21 9.04 16.20
N SER A 157 10.59 9.01 15.01
CA SER A 157 10.76 10.04 13.98
C SER A 157 9.51 10.93 13.85
N PRO A 158 9.62 12.23 14.13
CA PRO A 158 8.48 13.17 14.07
C PRO A 158 8.15 13.62 12.63
N LEU A 159 8.52 12.88 11.59
CA LEU A 159 8.28 13.24 10.18
C LEU A 159 6.84 12.98 9.74
N VAL A 160 5.90 13.63 10.41
CA VAL A 160 4.59 13.91 9.85
C VAL A 160 4.69 15.28 9.19
N LEU A 161 4.86 15.33 7.87
CA LEU A 161 4.57 16.54 7.11
C LEU A 161 3.06 16.74 7.18
N ALA A 162 2.60 17.50 8.15
CA ALA A 162 1.23 17.97 8.21
C ALA A 162 0.97 18.76 6.93
N LEU A 163 0.09 18.26 6.07
CA LEU A 163 -0.34 19.00 4.90
C LEU A 163 -1.25 20.16 5.34
N PRO A 164 -1.26 21.30 4.62
CA PRO A 164 -2.18 22.40 4.85
C PRO A 164 -3.64 21.93 4.89
N ALA A 165 -4.50 22.67 5.61
CA ALA A 165 -5.91 22.30 5.83
C ALA A 165 -6.73 22.13 4.54
N ASP A 166 -6.37 22.80 3.46
CA ASP A 166 -6.94 22.66 2.12
C ASP A 166 -6.59 21.30 1.45
N ALA A 167 -5.47 20.70 1.83
CA ALA A 167 -5.14 19.32 1.43
C ALA A 167 -5.91 18.26 2.25
N GLN A 168 -6.45 18.62 3.41
CA GLN A 168 -7.31 17.78 4.24
C GLN A 168 -8.76 17.72 3.71
N ALA A 169 -9.16 18.60 2.81
CA ALA A 169 -10.50 18.67 2.25
C ALA A 169 -10.88 17.51 1.30
N LEU A 170 -10.08 16.46 1.23
CA LEU A 170 -10.51 15.14 0.77
C LEU A 170 -11.29 14.44 1.89
N THR A 171 -12.40 15.06 2.29
CA THR A 171 -13.37 14.43 3.18
C THR A 171 -13.80 13.13 2.55
N LEU A 172 -13.45 12.01 3.18
CA LEU A 172 -13.96 10.70 2.81
C LEU A 172 -15.47 10.73 3.03
N ALA A 173 -16.24 10.82 1.95
CA ALA A 173 -17.68 10.58 2.05
C ALA A 173 -17.88 9.17 2.62
N PRO A 174 -18.85 8.95 3.53
CA PRO A 174 -19.08 7.65 4.13
C PRO A 174 -19.32 6.62 3.01
N VAL A 175 -18.58 5.52 3.03
CA VAL A 175 -18.80 4.38 2.15
C VAL A 175 -20.22 3.90 2.40
N ARG A 176 -21.12 4.13 1.46
CA ARG A 176 -22.47 3.55 1.49
C ARG A 176 -22.31 2.04 1.38
N SER A 177 -22.59 1.33 2.46
CA SER A 177 -22.73 -0.12 2.41
C SER A 177 -23.84 -0.45 1.41
N GLY A 178 -23.47 -1.09 0.29
CA GLY A 178 -24.42 -1.50 -0.74
C GLY A 178 -25.49 -2.39 -0.15
N ARG A 179 -26.73 -1.89 -0.11
CA ARG A 179 -27.91 -2.70 0.18
C ARG A 179 -28.00 -3.78 -0.90
N ALA A 180 -27.99 -5.02 -0.46
CA ALA A 180 -28.36 -6.15 -1.30
C ALA A 180 -29.78 -5.89 -1.88
N ILE A 181 -29.84 -5.81 -3.21
CA ILE A 181 -31.13 -5.74 -3.92
C ILE A 181 -31.70 -7.15 -3.87
N GLY A 182 -32.75 -7.33 -3.04
CA GLY A 182 -33.52 -8.55 -2.96
C GLY A 182 -34.20 -8.83 -4.30
N LYS A 183 -34.12 -10.08 -4.74
CA LYS A 183 -34.90 -10.65 -5.84
C LYS A 183 -36.39 -10.59 -5.53
N ARG A 184 -37.17 -10.12 -6.47
CA ARG A 184 -38.53 -10.62 -6.77
C ARG A 184 -38.54 -11.17 -8.19
#